data_72c9407be9c310029f411681cdcfb67a
#
_entry.id   72c9407be9c310029f411681cdcfb67a
#
_cell.length_a   1.000
_cell.length_b   1.000
_cell.length_c   1.000
_cell.angle_alpha   90.00
_cell.angle_beta   90.00
_cell.angle_gamma   90.00
#
_symmetry.space_group_name_H-M   'P 1'
#
loop_
_entity.id
_entity.type
_entity.pdbx_description
1 polymer ?
#
loop_
_entity_poly.entity_id
_entity_poly.type
_entity_poly.pdbx_seq_one_letter_code
_entity_poly.pdbx_strand_id
1 'polypeptide(L)'
;MVHGLGFDKNKPLRPELKTLLFVNPDYICAVLEETKKRIEKGEMLPLMEDFYTIQGEGFHTGKAAYFIRIGGCDVGCHWCDVKESWNAELHPPTSTDEIVSKAVQYSSTVVITGGEPLMWSMDYLTEKLRESGLKIHIETSGAYPLSGSYDWFCLSPKKTKLPTEEAYARADELKVIIYNKHDFKFAEQQAAKVSPECELFLQPEWSNREKMMPQIVDYVMEHPKWKVSLQTHKYLNIP
;
A
#
# COMPACT_ATOMS: atom_id res chain seq x y z
N MET A 1 -5.04 31.02 -18.12
CA MET A 1 -6.33 31.12 -18.85
C MET A 1 -7.07 29.84 -18.61
N VAL A 2 -8.13 29.89 -17.81
CA VAL A 2 -8.96 28.73 -17.42
C VAL A 2 -10.00 28.60 -18.52
N HIS A 3 -9.95 27.53 -19.32
CA HIS A 3 -11.03 27.23 -20.27
C HIS A 3 -12.18 26.57 -19.51
N GLY A 4 -13.26 27.33 -19.33
CA GLY A 4 -14.50 26.84 -18.79
C GLY A 4 -15.14 25.80 -19.72
N LEU A 5 -15.45 24.63 -19.17
CA LEU A 5 -16.31 23.63 -19.79
C LEU A 5 -17.73 24.21 -19.91
N GLY A 6 -18.08 24.69 -21.10
CA GLY A 6 -19.43 25.18 -21.44
C GLY A 6 -20.41 24.01 -21.44
N PHE A 7 -21.32 23.98 -20.50
CA PHE A 7 -22.50 23.11 -20.56
C PHE A 7 -23.46 23.62 -21.65
N ASP A 8 -23.59 22.85 -22.73
CA ASP A 8 -24.59 23.06 -23.74
C ASP A 8 -25.97 22.66 -23.19
N LYS A 9 -26.78 23.66 -22.83
CA LYS A 9 -28.12 23.49 -22.24
C LYS A 9 -29.15 22.84 -23.19
N ASN A 10 -28.80 22.65 -24.47
CA ASN A 10 -29.71 22.14 -25.50
C ASN A 10 -29.41 20.70 -25.90
N LYS A 11 -28.43 20.04 -25.30
CA LYS A 11 -28.14 18.63 -25.58
C LYS A 11 -29.03 17.74 -24.71
N PRO A 12 -29.80 16.80 -25.28
CA PRO A 12 -30.57 15.86 -24.45
C PRO A 12 -29.65 15.06 -23.57
N LEU A 13 -29.93 15.05 -22.27
CA LEU A 13 -29.21 14.21 -21.28
C LEU A 13 -29.31 12.76 -21.72
N ARG A 14 -28.17 12.03 -21.61
CA ARG A 14 -28.13 10.60 -21.90
C ARG A 14 -29.17 9.86 -21.03
N PRO A 15 -29.79 8.80 -21.54
CA PRO A 15 -30.84 8.07 -20.82
C PRO A 15 -30.45 7.65 -19.41
N GLU A 16 -29.18 7.28 -19.20
CA GLU A 16 -28.60 6.86 -17.91
C GLU A 16 -28.60 7.99 -16.85
N LEU A 17 -28.45 9.25 -17.29
CA LEU A 17 -28.54 10.44 -16.41
C LEU A 17 -29.98 10.83 -16.04
N LYS A 18 -30.96 10.42 -16.85
CA LYS A 18 -32.39 10.68 -16.56
C LYS A 18 -32.88 9.80 -15.42
N THR A 19 -32.32 8.60 -15.23
CA THR A 19 -32.69 7.69 -14.15
C THR A 19 -32.17 8.17 -12.79
N LEU A 20 -31.03 8.88 -12.77
CA LEU A 20 -30.45 9.47 -11.56
C LEU A 20 -31.23 10.67 -11.00
N LEU A 21 -32.02 11.36 -11.82
CA LEU A 21 -32.80 12.54 -11.40
C LEU A 21 -34.06 12.21 -10.59
N PHE A 22 -34.43 10.93 -10.46
CA PHE A 22 -35.61 10.47 -9.69
C PHE A 22 -35.24 9.66 -8.43
N VAL A 23 -33.96 9.59 -8.06
CA VAL A 23 -33.57 8.88 -6.82
C VAL A 23 -33.86 9.80 -5.64
N ASN A 24 -34.68 9.30 -4.71
CA ASN A 24 -35.03 10.02 -3.49
C ASN A 24 -33.73 10.41 -2.75
N PRO A 25 -33.51 11.69 -2.38
CA PRO A 25 -32.34 12.12 -1.60
C PRO A 25 -32.11 11.30 -0.33
N ASP A 26 -33.18 10.92 0.37
CA ASP A 26 -33.09 10.09 1.57
C ASP A 26 -32.57 8.68 1.27
N TYR A 27 -32.89 8.12 0.11
CA TYR A 27 -32.34 6.83 -0.35
C TYR A 27 -30.84 6.96 -0.67
N ILE A 28 -30.41 8.05 -1.35
CA ILE A 28 -29.00 8.29 -1.62
C ILE A 28 -28.23 8.45 -0.31
N CYS A 29 -28.74 9.23 0.63
CA CYS A 29 -28.12 9.38 1.96
C CYS A 29 -28.00 8.04 2.69
N ALA A 30 -29.05 7.21 2.67
CA ALA A 30 -29.04 5.89 3.30
C ALA A 30 -27.99 4.95 2.67
N VAL A 31 -27.88 4.94 1.32
CA VAL A 31 -26.88 4.14 0.59
C VAL A 31 -25.46 4.62 0.89
N LEU A 32 -25.24 5.94 0.97
CA LEU A 32 -23.93 6.49 1.30
C LEU A 32 -23.51 6.15 2.74
N GLU A 33 -24.42 6.23 3.69
CA GLU A 33 -24.15 5.86 5.09
C GLU A 33 -23.91 4.36 5.27
N GLU A 34 -24.61 3.52 4.54
CA GLU A 34 -24.36 2.07 4.55
C GLU A 34 -22.99 1.74 3.94
N THR A 35 -22.65 2.35 2.80
CA THR A 35 -21.34 2.20 2.17
C THR A 35 -20.22 2.63 3.11
N LYS A 36 -20.40 3.75 3.81
CA LYS A 36 -19.43 4.24 4.80
C LYS A 36 -19.22 3.24 5.92
N LYS A 37 -20.30 2.68 6.49
CA LYS A 37 -20.22 1.65 7.53
C LYS A 37 -19.49 0.38 7.05
N ARG A 38 -19.71 -0.02 5.81
CA ARG A 38 -19.02 -1.16 5.20
C ARG A 38 -17.53 -0.88 5.02
N ILE A 39 -17.15 0.34 4.64
CA ILE A 39 -15.74 0.76 4.56
C ILE A 39 -15.11 0.75 5.97
N GLU A 40 -15.77 1.30 6.98
CA GLU A 40 -15.30 1.30 8.36
C GLU A 40 -15.04 -0.11 8.92
N LYS A 41 -15.82 -1.10 8.47
CA LYS A 41 -15.66 -2.52 8.82
C LYS A 41 -14.64 -3.27 7.95
N GLY A 42 -14.13 -2.66 6.89
CA GLY A 42 -13.26 -3.34 5.92
C GLY A 42 -13.98 -4.27 4.94
N GLU A 43 -15.33 -4.26 4.91
CA GLU A 43 -16.14 -5.01 3.95
C GLU A 43 -16.10 -4.43 2.54
N MET A 44 -15.69 -3.16 2.44
CA MET A 44 -15.35 -2.45 1.20
C MET A 44 -14.07 -1.65 1.41
N LEU A 45 -13.22 -1.62 0.39
CA LEU A 45 -11.94 -0.90 0.42
C LEU A 45 -11.76 -0.07 -0.85
N PRO A 46 -11.11 1.10 -0.78
CA PRO A 46 -10.79 1.89 -1.97
C PRO A 46 -9.67 1.19 -2.76
N LEU A 47 -10.05 0.23 -3.59
CA LEU A 47 -9.11 -0.53 -4.40
C LEU A 47 -8.55 0.35 -5.52
N MET A 48 -7.24 0.63 -5.50
CA MET A 48 -6.57 1.33 -6.59
C MET A 48 -6.32 0.39 -7.77
N GLU A 49 -5.72 -0.77 -7.49
CA GLU A 49 -5.43 -1.80 -8.49
C GLU A 49 -5.17 -3.15 -7.80
N ASP A 50 -5.32 -4.22 -8.54
CA ASP A 50 -4.94 -5.57 -8.12
C ASP A 50 -4.35 -6.34 -9.31
N PHE A 51 -3.26 -7.06 -9.09
CA PHE A 51 -2.54 -7.76 -10.17
C PHE A 51 -1.66 -8.90 -9.64
N TYR A 52 -1.41 -9.88 -10.53
CA TYR A 52 -0.49 -10.98 -10.25
C TYR A 52 0.87 -10.70 -10.89
N THR A 53 1.92 -10.68 -10.07
CA THR A 53 3.28 -10.38 -10.51
C THR A 53 4.33 -11.04 -9.61
N ILE A 54 5.56 -10.57 -9.69
CA ILE A 54 6.69 -11.01 -8.86
C ILE A 54 6.99 -9.92 -7.83
N GLN A 55 7.13 -10.30 -6.54
CA GLN A 55 7.63 -9.39 -5.52
C GLN A 55 9.02 -8.88 -5.92
N GLY A 56 9.13 -7.58 -6.08
CA GLY A 56 10.34 -6.92 -6.56
C GLY A 56 11.26 -6.39 -5.46
N GLU A 57 10.86 -6.46 -4.17
CA GLU A 57 11.55 -5.80 -3.08
C GLU A 57 11.70 -6.69 -1.84
N GLY A 58 12.71 -6.41 -1.01
CA GLY A 58 12.88 -6.99 0.30
C GLY A 58 13.13 -8.49 0.31
N PHE A 59 12.77 -9.13 1.42
CA PHE A 59 13.08 -10.54 1.70
C PHE A 59 12.45 -11.52 0.71
N HIS A 60 11.28 -11.21 0.22
CA HIS A 60 10.53 -12.08 -0.69
C HIS A 60 10.76 -11.78 -2.18
N THR A 61 11.77 -10.97 -2.52
CA THR A 61 12.13 -10.69 -3.92
C THR A 61 12.22 -11.96 -4.76
N GLY A 62 11.63 -11.93 -5.96
CA GLY A 62 11.62 -13.05 -6.90
C GLY A 62 10.45 -14.03 -6.74
N LYS A 63 9.65 -13.90 -5.69
CA LYS A 63 8.48 -14.78 -5.47
C LYS A 63 7.24 -14.22 -6.16
N ALA A 64 6.50 -15.09 -6.82
CA ALA A 64 5.20 -14.72 -7.41
C ALA A 64 4.17 -14.47 -6.29
N ALA A 65 3.39 -13.40 -6.41
CA ALA A 65 2.34 -13.03 -5.47
C ALA A 65 1.22 -12.22 -6.15
N TYR A 66 0.05 -12.22 -5.55
CA TYR A 66 -1.05 -11.36 -5.95
C TYR A 66 -1.02 -10.08 -5.12
N PHE A 67 -0.89 -8.94 -5.78
CA PHE A 67 -0.84 -7.64 -5.13
C PHE A 67 -2.22 -7.02 -5.05
N ILE A 68 -2.54 -6.47 -3.88
CA ILE A 68 -3.76 -5.69 -3.62
C ILE A 68 -3.29 -4.31 -3.16
N ARG A 69 -3.45 -3.30 -4.03
CA ARG A 69 -3.05 -1.92 -3.75
C ARG A 69 -4.26 -1.09 -3.32
N ILE A 70 -4.27 -0.70 -2.05
CA ILE A 70 -5.34 0.10 -1.44
C ILE A 70 -5.02 1.59 -1.61
N GLY A 71 -6.01 2.38 -2.03
CA GLY A 71 -5.93 3.83 -2.13
C GLY A 71 -6.07 4.52 -0.77
N GLY A 72 -5.55 5.74 -0.70
CA GLY A 72 -5.50 6.57 0.51
C GLY A 72 -4.13 6.55 1.18
N CYS A 73 -3.51 7.74 1.32
CA CYS A 73 -2.25 7.92 2.05
C CYS A 73 -2.07 9.39 2.45
N ASP A 74 -1.86 9.66 3.72
CA ASP A 74 -1.55 10.99 4.25
C ASP A 74 -0.11 11.11 4.78
N VAL A 75 0.70 10.08 4.56
CA VAL A 75 2.09 10.04 5.04
C VAL A 75 2.98 11.11 4.38
N GLY A 76 2.67 11.50 3.14
CA GLY A 76 3.24 12.68 2.49
C GLY A 76 4.71 12.57 2.09
N CYS A 77 5.16 11.41 1.63
CA CYS A 77 6.52 11.20 1.13
C CYS A 77 6.77 12.00 -0.15
N HIS A 78 7.63 13.02 -0.15
CA HIS A 78 7.88 13.85 -1.34
C HIS A 78 8.40 13.05 -2.55
N TRP A 79 9.10 11.95 -2.32
CA TRP A 79 9.68 11.03 -3.31
C TRP A 79 8.79 9.81 -3.62
N CYS A 80 7.52 9.82 -3.18
CA CYS A 80 6.60 8.72 -3.46
C CYS A 80 6.50 8.47 -4.97
N ASP A 81 6.63 7.22 -5.37
CA ASP A 81 6.52 6.78 -6.77
C ASP A 81 5.09 6.39 -7.17
N VAL A 82 4.15 6.38 -6.22
CA VAL A 82 2.72 6.06 -6.44
C VAL A 82 1.83 7.15 -5.82
N LYS A 83 2.01 8.41 -6.26
CA LYS A 83 1.24 9.55 -5.72
C LYS A 83 -0.25 9.46 -6.04
N GLU A 84 -0.62 8.74 -7.07
CA GLU A 84 -1.99 8.45 -7.46
C GLU A 84 -2.78 7.73 -6.35
N SER A 85 -2.07 6.99 -5.48
CA SER A 85 -2.67 6.31 -4.33
C SER A 85 -3.06 7.25 -3.18
N TRP A 86 -2.64 8.53 -3.17
CA TRP A 86 -2.85 9.40 -2.01
C TRP A 86 -4.31 9.76 -1.77
N ASN A 87 -5.06 10.02 -2.84
CA ASN A 87 -6.47 10.38 -2.73
C ASN A 87 -7.36 9.14 -2.87
N ALA A 88 -7.89 8.66 -1.75
CA ALA A 88 -8.81 7.51 -1.73
C ALA A 88 -10.09 7.72 -2.55
N GLU A 89 -10.57 8.97 -2.71
CA GLU A 89 -11.79 9.27 -3.45
C GLU A 89 -11.67 8.99 -4.96
N LEU A 90 -10.44 8.88 -5.47
CA LEU A 90 -10.18 8.51 -6.86
C LEU A 90 -10.32 7.00 -7.11
N HIS A 91 -10.43 6.20 -6.04
CA HIS A 91 -10.47 4.75 -6.08
C HIS A 91 -11.83 4.25 -5.57
N PRO A 92 -12.70 3.71 -6.45
CA PRO A 92 -14.03 3.29 -6.05
C PRO A 92 -13.99 2.24 -4.94
N PRO A 93 -14.85 2.34 -3.90
CA PRO A 93 -14.98 1.30 -2.92
C PRO A 93 -15.39 -0.02 -3.58
N THR A 94 -14.52 -1.00 -3.49
CA THR A 94 -14.69 -2.35 -4.05
C THR A 94 -15.01 -3.32 -2.93
N SER A 95 -15.90 -4.29 -3.17
CA SER A 95 -16.22 -5.34 -2.20
C SER A 95 -14.96 -6.16 -1.88
N THR A 96 -14.67 -6.33 -0.61
CA THR A 96 -13.57 -7.16 -0.14
C THR A 96 -13.71 -8.61 -0.59
N ASP A 97 -14.94 -9.15 -0.61
CA ASP A 97 -15.21 -10.51 -1.12
C ASP A 97 -14.87 -10.65 -2.61
N GLU A 98 -15.10 -9.60 -3.41
CA GLU A 98 -14.69 -9.57 -4.82
C GLU A 98 -13.17 -9.58 -4.96
N ILE A 99 -12.46 -8.78 -4.17
CA ILE A 99 -10.99 -8.74 -4.14
C ILE A 99 -10.43 -10.14 -3.80
N VAL A 100 -10.96 -10.77 -2.75
CA VAL A 100 -10.55 -12.12 -2.33
C VAL A 100 -10.84 -13.15 -3.42
N SER A 101 -12.02 -13.11 -4.04
CA SER A 101 -12.41 -14.02 -5.11
C SER A 101 -11.49 -13.98 -6.32
N LYS A 102 -10.90 -12.81 -6.61
CA LYS A 102 -9.86 -12.68 -7.64
C LYS A 102 -8.53 -13.27 -7.15
N ALA A 103 -8.07 -12.88 -5.96
CA ALA A 103 -6.77 -13.27 -5.45
C ALA A 103 -6.57 -14.80 -5.42
N VAL A 104 -7.58 -15.56 -4.98
CA VAL A 104 -7.52 -17.04 -4.90
C VAL A 104 -7.33 -17.72 -6.25
N GLN A 105 -7.64 -17.05 -7.37
CA GLN A 105 -7.50 -17.63 -8.71
C GLN A 105 -6.05 -17.61 -9.20
N TYR A 106 -5.19 -16.76 -8.63
CA TYR A 106 -3.87 -16.49 -9.18
C TYR A 106 -2.72 -16.95 -8.30
N SER A 107 -2.85 -16.90 -6.97
CA SER A 107 -1.70 -17.13 -6.09
C SER A 107 -2.11 -17.75 -4.76
N SER A 108 -1.15 -18.42 -4.11
CA SER A 108 -1.23 -18.83 -2.70
C SER A 108 -0.70 -17.75 -1.73
N THR A 109 -0.19 -16.62 -2.26
CA THR A 109 0.38 -15.53 -1.48
C THR A 109 -0.16 -14.20 -1.98
N VAL A 110 -0.64 -13.38 -1.06
CA VAL A 110 -1.11 -12.02 -1.31
C VAL A 110 -0.17 -11.03 -0.64
N VAL A 111 0.11 -9.91 -1.33
CA VAL A 111 0.80 -8.76 -0.77
C VAL A 111 -0.19 -7.59 -0.73
N ILE A 112 -0.57 -7.18 0.46
CA ILE A 112 -1.39 -5.99 0.68
C ILE A 112 -0.43 -4.80 0.73
N THR A 113 -0.65 -3.82 -0.13
CA THR A 113 0.17 -2.62 -0.26
C THR A 113 -0.72 -1.43 -0.63
N GLY A 114 -0.15 -0.33 -1.07
CA GLY A 114 -0.95 0.77 -1.61
C GLY A 114 -0.37 2.14 -1.34
N GLY A 115 -1.24 3.06 -0.97
CA GLY A 115 -0.87 4.28 -0.28
C GLY A 115 -0.41 3.91 1.13
N GLU A 116 -1.35 3.85 2.08
CA GLU A 116 -1.11 3.29 3.41
C GLU A 116 -2.28 2.36 3.79
N PRO A 117 -2.10 1.04 3.69
CA PRO A 117 -3.21 0.11 3.91
C PRO A 117 -3.79 0.18 5.33
N LEU A 118 -2.96 0.44 6.36
CA LEU A 118 -3.43 0.53 7.74
C LEU A 118 -4.25 1.79 8.07
N MET A 119 -4.47 2.70 7.10
CA MET A 119 -5.51 3.73 7.23
C MET A 119 -6.92 3.15 7.29
N TRP A 120 -7.08 1.89 6.83
CA TRP A 120 -8.34 1.17 6.75
C TRP A 120 -8.30 -0.05 7.67
N SER A 121 -9.48 -0.54 8.09
CA SER A 121 -9.55 -1.83 8.79
C SER A 121 -9.21 -2.96 7.81
N MET A 122 -8.14 -3.70 8.10
CA MET A 122 -7.69 -4.85 7.34
C MET A 122 -8.22 -6.17 7.92
N ASP A 123 -8.99 -6.13 9.02
CA ASP A 123 -9.45 -7.32 9.71
C ASP A 123 -10.28 -8.22 8.79
N TYR A 124 -11.31 -7.67 8.17
CA TYR A 124 -12.21 -8.43 7.29
C TYR A 124 -11.46 -9.00 6.07
N LEU A 125 -10.61 -8.20 5.42
CA LEU A 125 -9.83 -8.66 4.26
C LEU A 125 -8.91 -9.82 4.65
N THR A 126 -8.16 -9.68 5.74
CA THR A 126 -7.19 -10.70 6.14
C THR A 126 -7.86 -11.96 6.66
N GLU A 127 -9.02 -11.85 7.32
CA GLU A 127 -9.84 -13.00 7.71
C GLU A 127 -10.27 -13.79 6.46
N LYS A 128 -10.86 -13.13 5.47
CA LYS A 128 -11.33 -13.78 4.23
C LYS A 128 -10.21 -14.42 3.40
N LEU A 129 -9.07 -13.76 3.30
CA LEU A 129 -7.88 -14.32 2.64
C LEU A 129 -7.38 -15.57 3.38
N ARG A 130 -7.35 -15.55 4.72
CA ARG A 130 -6.91 -16.66 5.55
C ARG A 130 -7.90 -17.84 5.49
N GLU A 131 -9.21 -17.59 5.53
CA GLU A 131 -10.25 -18.61 5.32
C GLU A 131 -10.08 -19.30 3.96
N SER A 132 -9.57 -18.58 2.97
CA SER A 132 -9.28 -19.09 1.62
C SER A 132 -7.91 -19.80 1.50
N GLY A 133 -7.16 -19.93 2.61
CA GLY A 133 -5.88 -20.65 2.66
C GLY A 133 -4.69 -19.86 2.09
N LEU A 134 -4.81 -18.55 1.91
CA LEU A 134 -3.75 -17.70 1.37
C LEU A 134 -2.77 -17.25 2.46
N LYS A 135 -1.51 -17.12 2.11
CA LYS A 135 -0.50 -16.40 2.90
C LYS A 135 -0.64 -14.90 2.67
N ILE A 136 -0.54 -14.14 3.74
CA ILE A 136 -0.83 -12.72 3.73
C ILE A 136 0.40 -11.94 4.16
N HIS A 137 0.96 -11.15 3.22
CA HIS A 137 2.03 -10.20 3.50
C HIS A 137 1.45 -8.78 3.46
N ILE A 138 2.04 -7.87 4.23
CA ILE A 138 1.72 -6.45 4.17
C ILE A 138 2.98 -5.61 3.98
N GLU A 139 2.89 -4.56 3.19
CA GLU A 139 3.85 -3.46 3.11
C GLU A 139 3.20 -2.18 3.61
N THR A 140 3.71 -1.61 4.69
CA THR A 140 3.12 -0.45 5.36
C THR A 140 4.19 0.49 5.92
N SER A 141 3.84 1.76 6.07
CA SER A 141 4.66 2.70 6.85
C SER A 141 4.57 2.44 8.36
N GLY A 142 3.57 1.70 8.81
CA GLY A 142 3.29 1.42 10.22
C GLY A 142 2.79 2.63 11.03
N ALA A 143 2.39 3.70 10.35
CA ALA A 143 2.03 4.97 10.98
C ALA A 143 0.60 5.00 11.58
N TYR A 144 -0.12 3.89 11.50
CA TYR A 144 -1.49 3.72 11.99
C TYR A 144 -1.61 2.51 12.92
N PRO A 145 -2.65 2.44 13.76
CA PRO A 145 -2.93 1.28 14.58
C PRO A 145 -3.00 0.01 13.74
N LEU A 146 -2.51 -1.10 14.27
CA LEU A 146 -2.55 -2.37 13.58
C LEU A 146 -3.99 -2.88 13.49
N SER A 147 -4.34 -3.39 12.33
CA SER A 147 -5.53 -4.19 12.07
C SER A 147 -5.17 -5.31 11.10
N GLY A 148 -5.91 -6.40 11.14
CA GLY A 148 -5.62 -7.59 10.34
C GLY A 148 -4.55 -8.53 10.91
N SER A 149 -4.34 -9.64 10.22
CA SER A 149 -3.43 -10.71 10.63
C SER A 149 -2.55 -11.13 9.46
N TYR A 150 -1.23 -11.10 9.64
CA TYR A 150 -0.24 -11.22 8.56
C TYR A 150 0.75 -12.35 8.85
N ASP A 151 1.15 -13.07 7.80
CA ASP A 151 2.23 -14.05 7.85
C ASP A 151 3.61 -13.39 7.64
N TRP A 152 3.64 -12.19 7.05
CA TRP A 152 4.83 -11.36 6.89
C TRP A 152 4.48 -9.86 6.96
N PHE A 153 5.19 -9.14 7.82
CA PHE A 153 4.96 -7.71 8.05
C PHE A 153 6.21 -6.92 7.66
N CYS A 154 6.18 -6.30 6.47
CA CYS A 154 7.22 -5.39 6.01
C CYS A 154 6.93 -3.97 6.48
N LEU A 155 7.71 -3.50 7.44
CA LEU A 155 7.67 -2.13 7.96
C LEU A 155 8.61 -1.24 7.15
N SER A 156 8.05 -0.22 6.50
CA SER A 156 8.82 0.78 5.75
C SER A 156 8.63 2.17 6.35
N PRO A 157 9.36 2.53 7.42
CA PRO A 157 9.15 3.76 8.19
C PRO A 157 9.42 5.02 7.37
N LYS A 158 8.65 6.06 7.64
CA LYS A 158 8.77 7.37 6.99
C LYS A 158 9.04 8.46 8.02
N LYS A 159 9.91 9.42 7.69
CA LYS A 159 10.28 10.52 8.59
C LYS A 159 9.12 11.49 8.86
N THR A 160 8.20 11.60 7.92
CA THR A 160 7.04 12.49 7.98
C THR A 160 6.00 12.03 9.00
N LYS A 161 5.86 10.70 9.15
CA LYS A 161 4.93 10.09 10.10
C LYS A 161 5.53 8.77 10.56
N LEU A 162 6.02 8.73 11.80
CA LEU A 162 6.73 7.57 12.34
C LEU A 162 5.77 6.42 12.65
N PRO A 163 6.26 5.17 12.61
CA PRO A 163 5.51 3.99 13.01
C PRO A 163 5.04 4.03 14.47
N THR A 164 3.97 3.30 14.73
CA THR A 164 3.53 2.99 16.10
C THR A 164 4.48 1.99 16.77
N GLU A 165 4.49 1.93 18.10
CA GLU A 165 5.29 0.94 18.84
C GLU A 165 4.84 -0.50 18.51
N GLU A 166 3.56 -0.72 18.27
CA GLU A 166 3.01 -2.02 17.84
C GLU A 166 3.58 -2.45 16.48
N ALA A 167 3.71 -1.51 15.51
CA ALA A 167 4.26 -1.80 14.20
C ALA A 167 5.74 -2.20 14.28
N TYR A 168 6.53 -1.55 15.15
CA TYR A 168 7.91 -1.98 15.39
C TYR A 168 7.99 -3.37 16.02
N ALA A 169 7.15 -3.65 17.01
CA ALA A 169 7.13 -4.96 17.69
C ALA A 169 6.68 -6.09 16.75
N ARG A 170 5.86 -5.78 15.73
CA ARG A 170 5.32 -6.78 14.79
C ARG A 170 6.20 -7.00 13.57
N ALA A 171 7.16 -6.12 13.29
CA ALA A 171 7.92 -6.16 12.05
C ALA A 171 8.74 -7.45 11.89
N ASP A 172 8.51 -8.19 10.81
CA ASP A 172 9.37 -9.29 10.35
C ASP A 172 10.49 -8.76 9.44
N GLU A 173 10.21 -7.63 8.75
CA GLU A 173 11.13 -6.94 7.85
C GLU A 173 11.08 -5.43 8.10
N LEU A 174 12.23 -4.80 8.20
CA LEU A 174 12.40 -3.35 8.22
C LEU A 174 13.08 -2.92 6.92
N LYS A 175 12.35 -2.24 6.04
CA LYS A 175 12.85 -1.76 4.74
C LYS A 175 12.93 -0.24 4.74
N VAL A 176 14.14 0.32 4.85
CA VAL A 176 14.36 1.76 4.91
C VAL A 176 14.79 2.31 3.56
N ILE A 177 14.05 3.31 3.07
CA ILE A 177 14.37 4.00 1.82
C ILE A 177 15.47 5.02 2.06
N ILE A 178 16.53 4.93 1.27
CA ILE A 178 17.70 5.81 1.31
C ILE A 178 17.63 6.79 0.13
N TYR A 179 17.21 8.01 0.42
CA TYR A 179 17.18 9.12 -0.52
C TYR A 179 18.48 9.93 -0.50
N ASN A 180 19.11 10.03 0.68
CA ASN A 180 20.38 10.72 0.89
C ASN A 180 21.16 10.11 2.08
N LYS A 181 22.41 10.52 2.27
CA LYS A 181 23.32 9.99 3.30
C LYS A 181 22.81 10.13 4.75
N HIS A 182 21.90 11.06 5.03
CA HIS A 182 21.35 11.23 6.38
C HIS A 182 20.33 10.13 6.72
N ASP A 183 19.86 9.39 5.71
CA ASP A 183 18.89 8.32 5.90
C ASP A 183 19.52 7.07 6.53
N PHE A 184 20.84 6.87 6.44
CA PHE A 184 21.54 5.79 7.18
C PHE A 184 21.41 5.98 8.69
N LYS A 185 21.54 7.20 9.20
CA LYS A 185 21.31 7.48 10.62
C LYS A 185 19.86 7.20 11.01
N PHE A 186 18.91 7.57 10.16
CA PHE A 186 17.50 7.25 10.39
C PHE A 186 17.28 5.74 10.39
N ALA A 187 17.88 5.00 9.46
CA ALA A 187 17.79 3.55 9.40
C ALA A 187 18.27 2.89 10.70
N GLU A 188 19.42 3.30 11.24
CA GLU A 188 19.91 2.79 12.53
C GLU A 188 18.96 3.10 13.70
N GLN A 189 18.38 4.29 13.71
CA GLN A 189 17.38 4.67 14.73
C GLN A 189 16.11 3.81 14.66
N GLN A 190 15.71 3.40 13.46
CA GLN A 190 14.57 2.51 13.27
C GLN A 190 14.92 1.06 13.63
N ALA A 191 16.09 0.61 13.20
CA ALA A 191 16.58 -0.75 13.51
C ALA A 191 16.72 -1.02 15.00
N ALA A 192 17.01 0.00 15.80
CA ALA A 192 17.09 -0.13 17.26
C ALA A 192 15.72 -0.38 17.93
N LYS A 193 14.61 -0.29 17.21
CA LYS A 193 13.26 -0.42 17.74
C LYS A 193 12.57 -1.73 17.35
N VAL A 194 13.08 -2.46 16.38
CA VAL A 194 12.54 -3.76 15.95
C VAL A 194 13.22 -4.91 16.66
N SER A 195 12.62 -6.10 16.56
CA SER A 195 13.19 -7.34 17.11
C SER A 195 14.58 -7.63 16.49
N PRO A 196 15.51 -8.27 17.23
CA PRO A 196 16.78 -8.75 16.68
C PRO A 196 16.62 -9.75 15.52
N GLU A 197 15.49 -10.45 15.44
CA GLU A 197 15.17 -11.39 14.37
C GLU A 197 14.59 -10.69 13.12
N CYS A 198 14.28 -9.40 13.21
CA CYS A 198 13.74 -8.63 12.09
C CYS A 198 14.78 -8.49 10.98
N GLU A 199 14.39 -8.81 9.77
CA GLU A 199 15.24 -8.67 8.59
C GLU A 199 15.42 -7.20 8.21
N LEU A 200 16.65 -6.72 8.07
CA LEU A 200 16.97 -5.31 7.86
C LEU A 200 17.40 -5.03 6.42
N PHE A 201 16.69 -4.14 5.73
CA PHE A 201 16.96 -3.78 4.34
C PHE A 201 17.15 -2.28 4.15
N LEU A 202 18.15 -1.93 3.35
CA LEU A 202 18.35 -0.58 2.80
C LEU A 202 18.00 -0.61 1.31
N GLN A 203 17.12 0.29 0.88
CA GLN A 203 16.70 0.39 -0.50
C GLN A 203 16.94 1.81 -1.02
N PRO A 204 17.66 1.99 -2.16
CA PRO A 204 17.79 3.32 -2.72
C PRO A 204 16.42 3.81 -3.20
N GLU A 205 16.13 5.08 -2.95
CA GLU A 205 15.02 5.73 -3.64
C GLU A 205 15.30 5.73 -5.16
N TRP A 206 14.28 5.43 -5.96
CA TRP A 206 14.46 5.09 -7.37
C TRP A 206 15.13 6.19 -8.20
N SER A 207 14.76 7.44 -8.02
CA SER A 207 15.34 8.55 -8.78
C SER A 207 16.80 8.83 -8.42
N ASN A 208 17.20 8.49 -7.19
CA ASN A 208 18.56 8.66 -6.67
C ASN A 208 19.39 7.37 -6.62
N ARG A 209 18.88 6.26 -7.18
CA ARG A 209 19.49 4.92 -7.07
C ARG A 209 20.94 4.88 -7.54
N GLU A 210 21.28 5.53 -8.65
CA GLU A 210 22.64 5.54 -9.20
C GLU A 210 23.65 6.18 -8.24
N LYS A 211 23.22 7.24 -7.55
CA LYS A 211 24.04 7.95 -6.57
C LYS A 211 24.12 7.21 -5.24
N MET A 212 23.00 6.61 -4.79
CA MET A 212 22.91 6.02 -3.45
C MET A 212 23.35 4.56 -3.39
N MET A 213 23.22 3.80 -4.48
CA MET A 213 23.56 2.39 -4.50
C MET A 213 25.02 2.10 -4.08
N PRO A 214 26.05 2.78 -4.62
CA PRO A 214 27.42 2.54 -4.15
C PRO A 214 27.57 2.78 -2.65
N GLN A 215 26.95 3.84 -2.11
CA GLN A 215 27.00 4.14 -0.67
C GLN A 215 26.26 3.12 0.18
N ILE A 216 25.14 2.55 -0.33
CA ILE A 216 24.43 1.47 0.36
C ILE A 216 25.28 0.20 0.37
N VAL A 217 25.93 -0.13 -0.74
CA VAL A 217 26.81 -1.30 -0.82
C VAL A 217 27.97 -1.19 0.18
N ASP A 218 28.68 -0.06 0.19
CA ASP A 218 29.75 0.18 1.15
C ASP A 218 29.25 0.09 2.59
N TYR A 219 28.08 0.71 2.87
CA TYR A 219 27.48 0.68 4.19
C TYR A 219 27.11 -0.74 4.65
N VAL A 220 26.51 -1.54 3.77
CA VAL A 220 26.15 -2.94 4.09
C VAL A 220 27.40 -3.80 4.32
N MET A 221 28.48 -3.58 3.58
CA MET A 221 29.74 -4.28 3.78
C MET A 221 30.38 -3.94 5.15
N GLU A 222 30.23 -2.70 5.62
CA GLU A 222 30.67 -2.28 6.96
C GLU A 222 29.72 -2.70 8.08
N HIS A 223 28.43 -2.87 7.76
CA HIS A 223 27.36 -3.19 8.71
C HIS A 223 26.57 -4.42 8.27
N PRO A 224 27.11 -5.65 8.41
CA PRO A 224 26.56 -6.87 7.79
C PRO A 224 25.19 -7.33 8.32
N LYS A 225 24.63 -6.65 9.33
CA LYS A 225 23.23 -6.85 9.74
C LYS A 225 22.22 -6.34 8.69
N TRP A 226 22.65 -5.40 7.83
CA TRP A 226 21.84 -4.86 6.76
C TRP A 226 21.99 -5.67 5.47
N LYS A 227 20.93 -5.69 4.68
CA LYS A 227 20.88 -6.26 3.34
C LYS A 227 20.47 -5.19 2.33
N VAL A 228 20.87 -5.36 1.07
CA VAL A 228 20.44 -4.48 0.00
C VAL A 228 19.08 -4.94 -0.53
N SER A 229 18.10 -4.05 -0.59
CA SER A 229 16.88 -4.26 -1.35
C SER A 229 16.96 -3.50 -2.67
N LEU A 230 16.55 -4.15 -3.75
CA LEU A 230 16.36 -3.55 -5.06
C LEU A 230 14.87 -3.43 -5.37
N GLN A 231 14.52 -2.60 -6.36
CA GLN A 231 13.21 -2.60 -7.00
C GLN A 231 13.31 -3.41 -8.30
N THR A 232 13.44 -4.74 -8.17
CA THR A 232 13.72 -5.64 -9.32
C THR A 232 12.61 -5.63 -10.35
N HIS A 233 11.36 -5.40 -9.94
CA HIS A 233 10.22 -5.23 -10.85
C HIS A 233 10.46 -4.12 -11.89
N LYS A 234 11.12 -3.01 -11.51
CA LYS A 234 11.45 -1.91 -12.44
C LYS A 234 12.50 -2.32 -13.48
N TYR A 235 13.43 -3.23 -13.12
CA TYR A 235 14.41 -3.78 -14.07
C TYR A 235 13.81 -4.86 -14.97
N LEU A 236 12.85 -5.62 -14.45
CA LEU A 236 12.12 -6.63 -15.21
C LEU A 236 11.01 -6.03 -16.09
N ASN A 237 10.72 -4.74 -15.92
CA ASN A 237 9.65 -4.01 -16.61
C ASN A 237 8.27 -4.69 -16.44
N ILE A 238 7.97 -5.05 -15.18
CA ILE A 238 6.69 -5.63 -14.74
C ILE A 238 6.04 -4.72 -13.68
N PRO A 239 4.72 -4.85 -13.43
CA PRO A 239 4.02 -4.10 -12.40
C PRO A 239 4.62 -4.26 -11.02
#